data_8739737b5dc1adb260d5f403cd1a5bfe
#
_entry.id   8739737b5dc1adb260d5f403cd1a5bfe
#
_cell.length_a   1.000
_cell.length_b   1.000
_cell.length_c   1.000
_cell.angle_alpha   90.00
_cell.angle_beta   90.00
_cell.angle_gamma   90.00
#
_symmetry.space_group_name_H-M   'P 1'
#
loop_
_entity.id
_entity.type
_entity.pdbx_description
1 polymer ?
#
loop_
_entity_poly.entity_id
_entity_poly.type
_entity_poly.pdbx_seq_one_letter_code
_entity_poly.pdbx_strand_id
1 'polypeptide(L)'
;MKKNIRIAVDVGMIVLLPLLMAYSLVGETAHEYLGISMFLLFLAHNILNIKWWKNIFRGKYNYIRILRLIVNILIFIIMISLTISGIMMSRHIFQFINIEGSSYARMIHLLASYWGLILMSFHAGMHIRKIPYIKRNILIPIFVLLGIRAFIRRNIVDYLFLKSQFVLIDFSQSVIITICDYLFISILFMIVGYAVTRLLRTLS
;
A
#
# COMPACT_ATOMS: atom_id res chain seq x y z
N MET A 1 -7.41 5.85 -25.05
CA MET A 1 -7.79 4.56 -24.46
C MET A 1 -6.76 4.04 -23.44
N LYS A 2 -5.52 3.73 -23.80
CA LYS A 2 -4.48 3.20 -22.87
C LYS A 2 -4.18 4.07 -21.62
N LYS A 3 -4.27 5.41 -21.72
CA LYS A 3 -4.04 6.34 -20.59
C LYS A 3 -5.15 6.23 -19.55
N ASN A 4 -6.40 6.16 -19.96
CA ASN A 4 -7.55 6.08 -19.06
C ASN A 4 -7.58 4.74 -18.31
N ILE A 5 -7.20 3.64 -18.96
CA ILE A 5 -7.08 2.33 -18.34
C ILE A 5 -6.00 2.35 -17.23
N ARG A 6 -4.84 2.96 -17.48
CA ARG A 6 -3.80 3.12 -16.45
C ARG A 6 -4.31 3.88 -15.24
N ILE A 7 -4.97 5.02 -15.47
CA ILE A 7 -5.52 5.83 -14.38
C ILE A 7 -6.56 5.02 -13.60
N ALA A 8 -7.44 4.29 -14.28
CA ALA A 8 -8.46 3.47 -13.61
C ALA A 8 -7.82 2.37 -12.74
N VAL A 9 -6.79 1.68 -13.23
CA VAL A 9 -6.04 0.66 -12.49
C VAL A 9 -5.35 1.28 -11.27
N ASP A 10 -4.64 2.40 -11.45
CA ASP A 10 -3.91 3.08 -10.38
C ASP A 10 -4.88 3.59 -9.29
N VAL A 11 -5.99 4.21 -9.68
CA VAL A 11 -7.04 4.68 -8.75
C VAL A 11 -7.70 3.50 -8.05
N GLY A 12 -8.00 2.42 -8.76
CA GLY A 12 -8.56 1.20 -8.18
C GLY A 12 -7.68 0.64 -7.05
N MET A 13 -6.37 0.54 -7.27
CA MET A 13 -5.43 0.09 -6.23
C MET A 13 -5.38 1.05 -5.03
N ILE A 14 -5.39 2.37 -5.26
CA ILE A 14 -5.39 3.37 -4.17
C ILE A 14 -6.66 3.27 -3.32
N VAL A 15 -7.81 3.01 -3.93
CA VAL A 15 -9.09 2.86 -3.21
C VAL A 15 -9.15 1.53 -2.46
N LEU A 16 -8.67 0.45 -3.06
CA LEU A 16 -8.69 -0.87 -2.41
C LEU A 16 -7.76 -0.95 -1.20
N LEU A 17 -6.65 -0.23 -1.21
CA LEU A 17 -5.63 -0.31 -0.15
C LEU A 17 -6.19 -0.04 1.26
N PRO A 18 -6.85 1.10 1.57
CA PRO A 18 -7.43 1.33 2.88
C PRO A 18 -8.59 0.38 3.23
N LEU A 19 -9.34 -0.11 2.23
CA LEU A 19 -10.41 -1.09 2.45
C LEU A 19 -9.84 -2.45 2.89
N LEU A 20 -8.76 -2.91 2.26
CA LEU A 20 -8.06 -4.14 2.64
C LEU A 20 -7.48 -4.04 4.05
N MET A 21 -6.98 -2.87 4.46
CA MET A 21 -6.48 -2.66 5.82
C MET A 21 -7.59 -2.66 6.87
N ALA A 22 -8.83 -2.40 6.49
CA ALA A 22 -10.00 -2.43 7.36
C ALA A 22 -10.64 -3.83 7.46
N TYR A 23 -9.85 -4.89 7.45
CA TYR A 23 -10.27 -6.31 7.47
C TYR A 23 -11.40 -6.60 8.48
N SER A 24 -11.24 -6.12 9.72
CA SER A 24 -12.21 -6.35 10.80
C SER A 24 -13.63 -5.87 10.51
N LEU A 25 -13.80 -4.99 9.53
CA LEU A 25 -15.03 -4.30 9.19
C LEU A 25 -15.60 -4.75 7.85
N VAL A 26 -14.72 -5.14 6.94
CA VAL A 26 -15.07 -5.64 5.61
C VAL A 26 -15.51 -7.10 5.71
N GLY A 27 -14.98 -7.83 6.70
CA GLY A 27 -15.22 -9.25 6.89
C GLY A 27 -14.31 -10.14 6.04
N GLU A 28 -14.18 -11.40 6.47
CA GLU A 28 -13.22 -12.35 5.90
C GLU A 28 -13.46 -12.61 4.42
N THR A 29 -14.70 -12.97 4.06
CA THR A 29 -15.06 -13.28 2.67
C THR A 29 -14.82 -12.11 1.72
N ALA A 30 -15.27 -10.89 2.10
CA ALA A 30 -15.08 -9.72 1.26
C ALA A 30 -13.60 -9.33 1.17
N HIS A 31 -12.81 -9.50 2.24
CA HIS A 31 -11.37 -9.28 2.21
C HIS A 31 -10.66 -10.19 1.20
N GLU A 32 -11.03 -11.48 1.12
CA GLU A 32 -10.47 -12.39 0.11
C GLU A 32 -10.76 -11.92 -1.32
N TYR A 33 -12.01 -11.53 -1.63
CA TYR A 33 -12.37 -11.00 -2.97
C TYR A 33 -11.66 -9.68 -3.29
N LEU A 34 -11.56 -8.77 -2.32
CA LEU A 34 -10.83 -7.50 -2.49
C LEU A 34 -9.33 -7.77 -2.68
N GLY A 35 -8.76 -8.75 -1.98
CA GLY A 35 -7.37 -9.16 -2.12
C GLY A 35 -7.06 -9.70 -3.51
N ILE A 36 -7.91 -10.56 -4.07
CA ILE A 36 -7.80 -11.03 -5.46
C ILE A 36 -7.92 -9.85 -6.43
N SER A 37 -8.88 -8.96 -6.20
CA SER A 37 -9.06 -7.78 -7.04
C SER A 37 -7.80 -6.90 -7.04
N MET A 38 -7.19 -6.68 -5.87
CA MET A 38 -5.93 -5.96 -5.72
C MET A 38 -4.80 -6.65 -6.49
N PHE A 39 -4.69 -7.97 -6.39
CA PHE A 39 -3.66 -8.72 -7.11
C PHE A 39 -3.83 -8.64 -8.63
N LEU A 40 -5.06 -8.76 -9.14
CA LEU A 40 -5.35 -8.61 -10.57
C LEU A 40 -5.03 -7.19 -11.08
N LEU A 41 -5.36 -6.15 -10.31
CA LEU A 41 -4.99 -4.78 -10.62
C LEU A 41 -3.48 -4.58 -10.58
N PHE A 42 -2.78 -5.19 -9.63
CA PHE A 42 -1.32 -5.18 -9.56
C PHE A 42 -0.67 -5.84 -10.79
N LEU A 43 -1.18 -6.98 -11.24
CA LEU A 43 -0.73 -7.61 -12.49
C LEU A 43 -0.98 -6.69 -13.69
N ALA A 44 -2.18 -6.14 -13.81
CA ALA A 44 -2.52 -5.20 -14.87
C ALA A 44 -1.61 -3.95 -14.86
N HIS A 45 -1.34 -3.38 -13.67
CA HIS A 45 -0.40 -2.26 -13.51
C HIS A 45 1.00 -2.61 -14.04
N ASN A 46 1.53 -3.77 -13.67
CA ASN A 46 2.86 -4.21 -14.13
C ASN A 46 2.91 -4.46 -15.63
N ILE A 47 1.87 -5.10 -16.21
CA ILE A 47 1.76 -5.32 -17.66
C ILE A 47 1.70 -3.99 -18.41
N LEU A 48 0.87 -3.05 -17.95
CA LEU A 48 0.77 -1.71 -18.54
C LEU A 48 2.09 -0.91 -18.44
N ASN A 49 2.92 -1.22 -17.46
CA ASN A 49 4.21 -0.58 -17.22
C ASN A 49 5.41 -1.46 -17.59
N ILE A 50 5.22 -2.49 -18.42
CA ILE A 50 6.27 -3.46 -18.82
C ILE A 50 7.52 -2.79 -19.41
N LYS A 51 7.39 -1.62 -20.03
CA LYS A 51 8.52 -0.86 -20.55
C LYS A 51 9.47 -0.41 -19.46
N TRP A 52 8.98 -0.15 -18.24
CA TRP A 52 9.82 0.21 -17.10
C TRP A 52 10.72 -0.98 -16.71
N TRP A 53 10.15 -2.18 -16.61
CA TRP A 53 10.87 -3.41 -16.31
C TRP A 53 11.96 -3.73 -17.37
N LYS A 54 11.63 -3.59 -18.65
CA LYS A 54 12.58 -3.81 -19.75
C LYS A 54 13.76 -2.82 -19.75
N ASN A 55 13.57 -1.65 -19.15
CA ASN A 55 14.57 -0.58 -19.13
C ASN A 55 15.31 -0.46 -17.79
N ILE A 56 15.11 -1.39 -16.85
CA ILE A 56 15.78 -1.36 -15.55
C ILE A 56 17.30 -1.23 -15.71
N PHE A 57 17.92 -2.02 -16.56
CA PHE A 57 19.37 -2.04 -16.75
C PHE A 57 19.90 -1.05 -17.81
N ARG A 58 19.05 -0.17 -18.35
CA ARG A 58 19.43 0.76 -19.43
C ARG A 58 19.50 2.21 -18.91
N GLY A 59 20.54 2.94 -19.35
CA GLY A 59 20.71 4.36 -19.10
C GLY A 59 21.38 4.69 -17.76
N LYS A 60 21.58 5.99 -17.49
CA LYS A 60 22.26 6.48 -16.28
C LYS A 60 21.32 6.43 -15.06
N TYR A 61 21.88 6.06 -13.90
CA TYR A 61 21.18 6.06 -12.62
C TYR A 61 21.44 7.37 -11.89
N ASN A 62 20.35 8.08 -11.57
CA ASN A 62 20.36 9.17 -10.62
C ASN A 62 19.66 8.73 -9.33
N TYR A 63 19.77 9.54 -8.25
CA TYR A 63 19.20 9.22 -6.93
C TYR A 63 17.70 8.88 -6.98
N ILE A 64 16.92 9.60 -7.78
CA ILE A 64 15.47 9.36 -7.91
C ILE A 64 15.20 8.00 -8.57
N ARG A 65 15.99 7.65 -9.58
CA ARG A 65 15.84 6.37 -10.28
C ARG A 65 16.20 5.20 -9.39
N ILE A 66 17.25 5.33 -8.57
CA ILE A 66 17.66 4.33 -7.59
C ILE A 66 16.55 4.16 -6.54
N LEU A 67 16.04 5.26 -5.97
CA LEU A 67 14.95 5.21 -5.01
C LEU A 67 13.72 4.49 -5.58
N ARG A 68 13.30 4.85 -6.80
CA ARG A 68 12.17 4.20 -7.48
C ARG A 68 12.40 2.72 -7.71
N LEU A 69 13.62 2.34 -8.08
CA LEU A 69 13.98 0.94 -8.28
C LEU A 69 13.83 0.14 -6.99
N ILE A 70 14.41 0.64 -5.88
CA ILE A 70 14.34 -0.01 -4.57
C ILE A 70 12.89 -0.15 -4.13
N VAL A 71 12.12 0.92 -4.16
CA VAL A 71 10.71 0.92 -3.72
C VAL A 71 9.87 -0.03 -4.57
N ASN A 72 10.05 -0.05 -5.89
CA ASN A 72 9.30 -0.93 -6.77
C ASN A 72 9.61 -2.41 -6.55
N ILE A 73 10.89 -2.74 -6.31
CA ILE A 73 11.30 -4.13 -5.99
C ILE A 73 10.71 -4.55 -4.65
N LEU A 74 10.77 -3.70 -3.63
CA LEU A 74 10.19 -4.00 -2.32
C LEU A 74 8.68 -4.21 -2.41
N ILE A 75 7.95 -3.34 -3.12
CA ILE A 75 6.52 -3.51 -3.35
C ILE A 75 6.22 -4.82 -4.09
N PHE A 76 7.03 -5.16 -5.10
CA PHE A 76 6.85 -6.42 -5.83
C PHE A 76 6.99 -7.64 -4.91
N ILE A 77 8.03 -7.67 -4.07
CA ILE A 77 8.24 -8.73 -3.07
C ILE A 77 7.07 -8.79 -2.08
N ILE A 78 6.63 -7.64 -1.56
CA ILE A 78 5.50 -7.54 -0.63
C ILE A 78 4.22 -8.09 -1.27
N MET A 79 3.91 -7.72 -2.51
CA MET A 79 2.70 -8.18 -3.19
C MET A 79 2.70 -9.68 -3.42
N ILE A 80 3.85 -10.26 -3.78
CA ILE A 80 3.99 -11.73 -3.89
C ILE A 80 3.81 -12.39 -2.52
N SER A 81 4.43 -11.83 -1.46
CA SER A 81 4.29 -12.35 -0.09
C SER A 81 2.83 -12.30 0.40
N LEU A 82 2.12 -11.19 0.12
CA LEU A 82 0.68 -11.05 0.45
C LEU A 82 -0.16 -12.07 -0.31
N THR A 83 0.14 -12.30 -1.59
CA THR A 83 -0.61 -13.26 -2.41
C THR A 83 -0.41 -14.68 -1.91
N ILE A 84 0.84 -15.11 -1.69
CA ILE A 84 1.15 -16.46 -1.22
C ILE A 84 0.53 -16.68 0.17
N SER A 85 0.78 -15.77 1.12
CA SER A 85 0.25 -15.90 2.46
C SER A 85 -1.29 -15.81 2.50
N GLY A 86 -1.90 -14.98 1.64
CA GLY A 86 -3.35 -14.89 1.49
C GLY A 86 -3.98 -16.18 0.98
N ILE A 87 -3.37 -16.83 -0.03
CA ILE A 87 -3.81 -18.13 -0.54
C ILE A 87 -3.72 -19.20 0.56
N MET A 88 -2.60 -19.24 1.30
CA MET A 88 -2.41 -20.21 2.40
C MET A 88 -3.42 -20.03 3.54
N MET A 89 -3.93 -18.82 3.76
CA MET A 89 -4.88 -18.50 4.83
C MET A 89 -6.33 -18.49 4.37
N SER A 90 -6.59 -18.61 3.07
CA SER A 90 -7.93 -18.49 2.49
C SER A 90 -8.85 -19.59 3.01
N ARG A 91 -10.04 -19.20 3.45
CA ARG A 91 -11.08 -20.10 3.97
C ARG A 91 -12.28 -20.21 3.07
N HIS A 92 -12.39 -19.33 2.06
CA HIS A 92 -13.56 -19.28 1.18
C HIS A 92 -13.20 -19.63 -0.26
N ILE A 93 -12.21 -18.93 -0.84
CA ILE A 93 -11.93 -19.04 -2.28
C ILE A 93 -10.94 -20.17 -2.57
N PHE A 94 -9.86 -20.30 -1.78
CA PHE A 94 -8.80 -21.29 -1.97
C PHE A 94 -8.82 -22.41 -0.91
N GLN A 95 -9.98 -22.65 -0.28
CA GLN A 95 -10.15 -23.67 0.76
C GLN A 95 -9.75 -25.11 0.32
N PHE A 96 -9.70 -25.36 -1.00
CA PHE A 96 -9.24 -26.62 -1.57
C PHE A 96 -7.71 -26.80 -1.48
N ILE A 97 -6.97 -25.72 -1.19
CA ILE A 97 -5.53 -25.74 -0.97
C ILE A 97 -5.30 -25.88 0.54
N ASN A 98 -5.32 -27.09 1.05
CA ASN A 98 -5.11 -27.36 2.47
C ASN A 98 -3.60 -27.37 2.77
N ILE A 99 -3.03 -26.23 3.15
CA ILE A 99 -1.60 -26.07 3.47
C ILE A 99 -1.45 -25.90 4.99
N GLU A 100 -0.67 -26.78 5.62
CA GLU A 100 -0.24 -26.62 7.00
C GLU A 100 0.72 -25.42 7.11
N GLY A 101 0.65 -24.66 8.22
CA GLY A 101 1.56 -23.52 8.46
C GLY A 101 0.87 -22.17 8.52
N SER A 102 -0.41 -22.14 8.81
CA SER A 102 -1.22 -20.91 8.86
C SER A 102 -0.69 -19.82 9.81
N SER A 103 0.06 -20.17 10.87
CA SER A 103 0.64 -19.19 11.81
C SER A 103 1.74 -18.36 11.15
N TYR A 104 2.68 -18.98 10.44
CA TYR A 104 3.72 -18.25 9.68
C TYR A 104 3.13 -17.43 8.54
N ALA A 105 2.15 -17.99 7.81
CA ALA A 105 1.46 -17.26 6.77
C ALA A 105 0.78 -16.00 7.32
N ARG A 106 0.15 -16.09 8.50
CA ARG A 106 -0.47 -14.94 9.17
C ARG A 106 0.55 -13.87 9.52
N MET A 107 1.69 -14.24 10.10
CA MET A 107 2.76 -13.30 10.45
C MET A 107 3.31 -12.58 9.21
N ILE A 108 3.58 -13.34 8.13
CA ILE A 108 4.07 -12.78 6.87
C ILE A 108 3.01 -11.85 6.27
N HIS A 109 1.74 -12.27 6.25
CA HIS A 109 0.64 -11.47 5.72
C HIS A 109 0.47 -10.16 6.48
N LEU A 110 0.51 -10.23 7.82
CA LEU A 110 0.42 -9.06 8.69
C LEU A 110 1.57 -8.10 8.44
N LEU A 111 2.81 -8.57 8.48
CA LEU A 111 3.99 -7.75 8.22
C LEU A 111 3.95 -7.11 6.84
N ALA A 112 3.66 -7.92 5.82
CA ALA A 112 3.61 -7.47 4.42
C ALA A 112 2.48 -6.47 4.18
N SER A 113 1.31 -6.59 4.86
CA SER A 113 0.21 -5.65 4.68
C SER A 113 0.54 -4.25 5.24
N TYR A 114 1.15 -4.15 6.41
CA TYR A 114 1.53 -2.85 6.99
C TYR A 114 2.71 -2.20 6.25
N TRP A 115 3.75 -2.95 5.89
CA TRP A 115 4.80 -2.43 5.01
C TRP A 115 4.28 -2.09 3.62
N GLY A 116 3.33 -2.89 3.10
CA GLY A 116 2.65 -2.63 1.85
C GLY A 116 1.88 -1.31 1.87
N LEU A 117 1.12 -1.04 2.92
CA LEU A 117 0.42 0.23 3.11
C LEU A 117 1.37 1.42 3.00
N ILE A 118 2.52 1.36 3.70
CA ILE A 118 3.51 2.45 3.70
C ILE A 118 4.16 2.60 2.33
N LEU A 119 4.71 1.51 1.78
CA LEU A 119 5.49 1.57 0.56
C LEU A 119 4.65 1.87 -0.68
N MET A 120 3.43 1.32 -0.79
CA MET A 120 2.52 1.65 -1.91
C MET A 120 2.07 3.11 -1.84
N SER A 121 1.76 3.61 -0.64
CA SER A 121 1.40 5.02 -0.45
C SER A 121 2.58 5.95 -0.77
N PHE A 122 3.77 5.62 -0.31
CA PHE A 122 5.00 6.34 -0.63
C PHE A 122 5.27 6.34 -2.14
N HIS A 123 5.13 5.19 -2.80
CA HIS A 123 5.28 5.04 -4.26
C HIS A 123 4.29 5.94 -5.02
N ALA A 124 3.01 5.93 -4.63
CA ALA A 124 2.02 6.80 -5.25
C ALA A 124 2.42 8.29 -5.11
N GLY A 125 2.94 8.68 -3.94
CA GLY A 125 3.47 10.01 -3.68
C GLY A 125 4.62 10.42 -4.60
N MET A 126 5.53 9.50 -4.92
CA MET A 126 6.66 9.78 -5.84
C MET A 126 6.19 10.15 -7.26
N HIS A 127 4.98 9.78 -7.66
CA HIS A 127 4.40 10.09 -8.96
C HIS A 127 3.65 11.42 -9.01
N ILE A 128 3.41 12.07 -7.87
CA ILE A 128 2.80 13.40 -7.81
C ILE A 128 3.79 14.44 -8.36
N ARG A 129 3.38 15.15 -9.43
CA ARG A 129 4.27 16.13 -10.08
C ARG A 129 4.22 17.51 -9.42
N LYS A 130 3.02 18.02 -9.15
CA LYS A 130 2.81 19.35 -8.57
C LYS A 130 1.56 19.34 -7.68
N ILE A 131 1.67 19.97 -6.52
CA ILE A 131 0.54 20.30 -5.66
C ILE A 131 0.37 21.82 -5.73
N PRO A 132 -0.84 22.34 -6.03
CA PRO A 132 -1.10 23.79 -6.06
C PRO A 132 -0.70 24.47 -4.74
N TYR A 133 -0.21 25.69 -4.81
CA TYR A 133 0.35 26.42 -3.65
C TYR A 133 -0.61 26.51 -2.46
N ILE A 134 -1.87 26.87 -2.69
CA ILE A 134 -2.90 26.97 -1.62
C ILE A 134 -3.11 25.62 -0.96
N LYS A 135 -3.28 24.53 -1.75
CA LYS A 135 -3.44 23.18 -1.22
C LYS A 135 -2.21 22.72 -0.44
N ARG A 136 -1.01 23.11 -0.88
CA ARG A 136 0.23 22.77 -0.21
C ARG A 136 0.34 23.40 1.18
N ASN A 137 0.02 24.67 1.33
CA ASN A 137 0.28 25.41 2.58
C ASN A 137 -0.82 25.20 3.63
N ILE A 138 -2.04 24.87 3.24
CA ILE A 138 -3.17 24.71 4.16
C ILE A 138 -3.49 23.22 4.37
N LEU A 139 -3.68 22.48 3.28
CA LEU A 139 -4.17 21.09 3.38
C LEU A 139 -3.07 20.12 3.80
N ILE A 140 -1.83 20.29 3.36
CA ILE A 140 -0.75 19.37 3.72
C ILE A 140 -0.55 19.30 5.24
N PRO A 141 -0.40 20.40 6.01
CA PRO A 141 -0.25 20.33 7.45
C PRO A 141 -1.43 19.61 8.14
N ILE A 142 -2.65 19.87 7.69
CA ILE A 142 -3.85 19.21 8.22
C ILE A 142 -3.79 17.71 8.01
N PHE A 143 -3.52 17.24 6.78
CA PHE A 143 -3.43 15.82 6.46
C PHE A 143 -2.24 15.15 7.15
N VAL A 144 -1.13 15.84 7.34
CA VAL A 144 0.02 15.31 8.10
C VAL A 144 -0.37 15.08 9.55
N LEU A 145 -1.03 16.04 10.20
CA LEU A 145 -1.49 15.90 11.59
C LEU A 145 -2.50 14.75 11.74
N LEU A 146 -3.49 14.66 10.85
CA LEU A 146 -4.47 13.58 10.85
C LEU A 146 -3.82 12.22 10.61
N GLY A 147 -2.86 12.16 9.67
CA GLY A 147 -2.11 10.94 9.38
C GLY A 147 -1.24 10.47 10.54
N ILE A 148 -0.53 11.39 11.23
CA ILE A 148 0.27 11.07 12.42
C ILE A 148 -0.66 10.57 13.55
N ARG A 149 -1.77 11.26 13.81
CA ARG A 149 -2.76 10.83 14.80
C ARG A 149 -3.29 9.43 14.49
N ALA A 150 -3.66 9.16 13.25
CA ALA A 150 -4.15 7.86 12.82
C ALA A 150 -3.05 6.77 12.95
N PHE A 151 -1.81 7.09 12.58
CA PHE A 151 -0.66 6.20 12.68
C PHE A 151 -0.41 5.74 14.13
N ILE A 152 -0.47 6.67 15.08
CA ILE A 152 -0.32 6.38 16.52
C ILE A 152 -1.54 5.58 17.03
N ARG A 153 -2.77 6.02 16.70
CA ARG A 153 -4.01 5.36 17.16
C ARG A 153 -4.12 3.91 16.71
N ARG A 154 -3.61 3.59 15.51
CA ARG A 154 -3.63 2.24 14.94
C ARG A 154 -2.42 1.40 15.33
N ASN A 155 -1.54 1.86 16.21
CA ASN A 155 -0.34 1.16 16.65
C ASN A 155 0.49 0.59 15.50
N ILE A 156 0.63 1.36 14.39
CA ILE A 156 1.26 0.88 13.14
C ILE A 156 2.66 0.34 13.39
N VAL A 157 3.44 0.98 14.29
CA VAL A 157 4.80 0.56 14.65
C VAL A 157 4.84 -0.88 15.16
N ASP A 158 3.87 -1.29 15.96
CA ASP A 158 3.86 -2.63 16.56
C ASP A 158 3.68 -3.72 15.50
N TYR A 159 2.91 -3.42 14.46
CA TYR A 159 2.72 -4.32 13.31
C TYR A 159 3.91 -4.33 12.36
N LEU A 160 4.55 -3.18 12.13
CA LEU A 160 5.74 -3.08 11.28
C LEU A 160 6.93 -3.89 11.81
N PHE A 161 7.02 -4.06 13.13
CA PHE A 161 8.11 -4.78 13.80
C PHE A 161 7.66 -6.10 14.44
N LEU A 162 6.46 -6.60 14.07
CA LEU A 162 5.87 -7.86 14.61
C LEU A 162 5.84 -7.94 16.14
N LYS A 163 5.72 -6.81 16.83
CA LYS A 163 5.49 -6.79 18.29
C LYS A 163 4.10 -7.30 18.63
N SER A 164 3.13 -7.12 17.74
CA SER A 164 1.81 -7.71 17.82
C SER A 164 1.61 -8.71 16.67
N GLN A 165 1.22 -9.94 16.99
CA GLN A 165 0.97 -11.01 16.01
C GLN A 165 -0.51 -11.13 15.62
N PHE A 166 -1.37 -10.36 16.27
CA PHE A 166 -2.80 -10.34 16.02
C PHE A 166 -3.28 -8.91 15.86
N VAL A 167 -4.22 -8.70 14.94
CA VAL A 167 -4.87 -7.40 14.82
C VAL A 167 -5.81 -7.21 16.00
N LEU A 168 -5.54 -6.21 16.81
CA LEU A 168 -6.44 -5.82 17.91
C LEU A 168 -7.66 -5.13 17.29
N ILE A 169 -8.81 -5.81 17.37
CA ILE A 169 -10.07 -5.30 16.82
C ILE A 169 -10.83 -4.62 17.96
N ASP A 170 -11.04 -3.33 17.82
CA ASP A 170 -11.94 -2.59 18.70
C ASP A 170 -13.30 -2.46 18.02
N PHE A 171 -14.23 -3.32 18.41
CA PHE A 171 -15.60 -3.33 17.88
C PHE A 171 -16.44 -2.11 18.29
N SER A 172 -15.97 -1.30 19.23
CA SER A 172 -16.64 -0.06 19.61
C SER A 172 -16.41 1.07 18.61
N GLN A 173 -15.40 0.94 17.75
CA GLN A 173 -15.08 1.97 16.77
C GLN A 173 -15.93 1.85 15.50
N SER A 174 -16.33 3.00 14.98
CA SER A 174 -17.04 3.07 13.71
C SER A 174 -16.17 2.60 12.55
N VAL A 175 -16.78 1.82 11.64
CA VAL A 175 -16.21 1.39 10.35
C VAL A 175 -15.59 2.57 9.59
N ILE A 176 -16.34 3.68 9.51
CA ILE A 176 -15.94 4.88 8.78
C ILE A 176 -14.66 5.47 9.35
N ILE A 177 -14.54 5.56 10.68
CA ILE A 177 -13.35 6.09 11.35
C ILE A 177 -12.14 5.22 11.02
N THR A 178 -12.29 3.90 11.01
CA THR A 178 -11.20 2.98 10.70
C THR A 178 -10.70 3.14 9.25
N ILE A 179 -11.62 3.22 8.29
CA ILE A 179 -11.26 3.45 6.87
C ILE A 179 -10.60 4.82 6.72
N CYS A 180 -11.13 5.87 7.37
CA CYS A 180 -10.54 7.20 7.34
C CYS A 180 -9.11 7.21 7.92
N ASP A 181 -8.85 6.44 9.00
CA ASP A 181 -7.51 6.34 9.56
C ASP A 181 -6.50 5.77 8.55
N TYR A 182 -6.82 4.65 7.93
CA TYR A 182 -5.93 4.07 6.92
C TYR A 182 -5.79 4.96 5.69
N LEU A 183 -6.83 5.71 5.32
CA LEU A 183 -6.75 6.72 4.27
C LEU A 183 -5.81 7.87 4.65
N PHE A 184 -5.91 8.40 5.89
CA PHE A 184 -5.02 9.46 6.37
C PHE A 184 -3.57 9.00 6.49
N ILE A 185 -3.32 7.75 6.93
CA ILE A 185 -2.00 7.14 6.92
C ILE A 185 -1.46 7.05 5.48
N SER A 186 -2.28 6.61 4.53
CA SER A 186 -1.89 6.55 3.11
C SER A 186 -1.53 7.94 2.57
N ILE A 187 -2.34 8.96 2.86
CA ILE A 187 -2.07 10.35 2.44
C ILE A 187 -0.78 10.87 3.09
N LEU A 188 -0.53 10.56 4.36
CA LEU A 188 0.72 10.93 5.05
C LEU A 188 1.94 10.42 4.28
N PHE A 189 1.98 9.11 3.96
CA PHE A 189 3.11 8.53 3.24
C PHE A 189 3.18 8.94 1.77
N MET A 190 2.05 9.29 1.13
CA MET A 190 2.05 9.95 -0.17
C MET A 190 2.73 11.33 -0.11
N ILE A 191 2.46 12.11 0.94
CA ILE A 191 3.10 13.42 1.15
C ILE A 191 4.61 13.23 1.37
N VAL A 192 5.02 12.24 2.17
CA VAL A 192 6.43 11.92 2.39
C VAL A 192 7.12 11.53 1.08
N GLY A 193 6.52 10.64 0.27
CA GLY A 193 7.04 10.24 -1.04
C GLY A 193 7.19 11.41 -2.01
N TYR A 194 6.21 12.30 -2.04
CA TYR A 194 6.27 13.55 -2.80
C TYR A 194 7.42 14.47 -2.34
N ALA A 195 7.55 14.67 -1.02
CA ALA A 195 8.57 15.57 -0.44
C ALA A 195 9.98 15.02 -0.71
N VAL A 196 10.22 13.73 -0.47
CA VAL A 196 11.51 13.06 -0.74
C VAL A 196 11.88 13.17 -2.23
N THR A 197 10.93 12.87 -3.12
CA THR A 197 11.20 12.96 -4.57
C THR A 197 11.49 14.39 -5.00
N ARG A 198 10.82 15.38 -4.40
CA ARG A 198 11.08 16.80 -4.68
C ARG A 198 12.47 17.20 -4.20
N LEU A 199 12.86 16.80 -2.99
CA LEU A 199 14.19 17.07 -2.44
C LEU A 199 15.29 16.48 -3.32
N LEU A 200 15.15 15.22 -3.73
CA LEU A 200 16.14 14.57 -4.60
C LEU A 200 16.26 15.20 -5.98
N ARG A 201 15.20 15.88 -6.47
CA ARG A 201 15.26 16.65 -7.74
C ARG A 201 16.08 17.93 -7.63
N THR A 202 16.24 18.49 -6.43
CA THR A 202 17.08 19.68 -6.22
C THR A 202 18.56 19.32 -6.06
N LEU A 203 18.85 18.03 -5.80
CA LEU A 203 20.20 17.50 -5.60
C LEU A 203 20.78 16.79 -6.85
N SER A 204 19.95 16.57 -7.87
CA SER A 204 20.30 15.90 -9.13
C SER A 204 20.32 16.86 -10.30
#